data_3fcdfbf178e11e035cbf6bec93e18633
#
_entry.id   3fcdfbf178e11e035cbf6bec93e18633
#
_cell.length_a   1.000
_cell.length_b   1.000
_cell.length_c   1.000
_cell.angle_alpha   90.00
_cell.angle_beta   90.00
_cell.angle_gamma   90.00
#
_symmetry.space_group_name_H-M   'P 1'
#
loop_
_entity.id
_entity.type
_entity.pdbx_description
1 polymer ?
#
loop_
_entity_poly.entity_id
_entity_poly.type
_entity_poly.pdbx_seq_one_letter_code
_entity_poly.pdbx_strand_id
1 'polypeptide(L)'
;MVCFNRSSIKASEAAIKFFVLGALSSCIMLYGISLVYGYASEFSLGVVSKVLGGEESLGATFGCALVLVGLLFKLGAVPFHMWIPDTYEGAPTVAVVFFTIVTKTAMVLVFAGLMQGLLFLLRVLYGACC
;
A
#
# COMPACT_ATOMS: atom_id res chain seq x y z
N MET A 1 -14.74 -0.78 15.31
CA MET A 1 -14.29 0.39 16.09
C MET A 1 -14.86 1.71 15.57
N VAL A 2 -14.80 2.02 14.28
CA VAL A 2 -15.34 3.27 13.72
C VAL A 2 -16.84 3.45 13.99
N CYS A 3 -17.62 2.37 14.01
CA CYS A 3 -19.07 2.38 14.20
C CYS A 3 -19.51 2.11 15.68
N PHE A 4 -18.72 2.50 16.66
CA PHE A 4 -19.04 2.26 18.07
C PHE A 4 -20.26 3.07 18.57
N ASN A 5 -20.51 4.22 17.97
CA ASN A 5 -21.67 5.04 18.28
C ASN A 5 -22.84 4.73 17.34
N ARG A 6 -23.66 3.78 17.75
CA ARG A 6 -24.81 3.24 17.00
C ARG A 6 -25.89 4.28 16.62
N SER A 7 -25.91 5.39 17.33
CA SER A 7 -26.95 6.44 17.15
C SER A 7 -26.54 7.53 16.16
N SER A 8 -25.30 7.57 15.66
CA SER A 8 -24.86 8.60 14.74
C SER A 8 -24.80 8.07 13.28
N ILE A 9 -25.61 8.66 12.41
CA ILE A 9 -25.63 8.39 10.97
C ILE A 9 -24.23 8.65 10.37
N LYS A 10 -23.54 9.68 10.85
CA LYS A 10 -22.17 10.03 10.41
C LYS A 10 -21.14 8.92 10.68
N ALA A 11 -21.22 8.27 11.85
CA ALA A 11 -20.30 7.17 12.17
C ALA A 11 -20.52 5.94 11.28
N SER A 12 -21.79 5.64 10.95
CA SER A 12 -22.13 4.55 10.04
C SER A 12 -21.64 4.84 8.61
N GLU A 13 -21.80 6.06 8.14
CA GLU A 13 -21.30 6.51 6.82
C GLU A 13 -19.76 6.42 6.75
N ALA A 14 -19.06 6.92 7.77
CA ALA A 14 -17.61 6.84 7.86
C ALA A 14 -17.12 5.39 7.87
N ALA A 15 -17.80 4.49 8.57
CA ALA A 15 -17.46 3.08 8.63
C ALA A 15 -17.59 2.39 7.27
N ILE A 16 -18.66 2.67 6.53
CA ILE A 16 -18.88 2.11 5.18
C ILE A 16 -17.81 2.62 4.21
N LYS A 17 -17.52 3.91 4.20
CA LYS A 17 -16.47 4.50 3.37
C LYS A 17 -15.12 3.86 3.65
N PHE A 18 -14.74 3.75 4.93
CA PHE A 18 -13.49 3.12 5.34
C PHE A 18 -13.41 1.66 4.90
N PHE A 19 -14.48 0.88 5.08
CA PHE A 19 -14.52 -0.52 4.71
C PHE A 19 -14.39 -0.74 3.19
N VAL A 20 -15.22 -0.04 2.41
CA VAL A 20 -15.26 -0.21 0.94
C VAL A 20 -13.93 0.21 0.31
N LEU A 21 -13.42 1.38 0.67
CA LEU A 21 -12.18 1.90 0.11
C LEU A 21 -10.95 1.12 0.59
N GLY A 22 -10.95 0.65 1.83
CA GLY A 22 -9.92 -0.22 2.37
C GLY A 22 -9.89 -1.59 1.70
N ALA A 23 -11.06 -2.19 1.42
CA ALA A 23 -11.18 -3.43 0.67
C ALA A 23 -10.67 -3.28 -0.76
N LEU A 24 -11.08 -2.20 -1.46
CA LEU A 24 -10.62 -1.91 -2.82
C LEU A 24 -9.08 -1.79 -2.88
N SER A 25 -8.48 -1.03 -1.98
CA SER A 25 -7.02 -0.86 -1.92
C SER A 25 -6.30 -2.18 -1.66
N SER A 26 -6.86 -3.04 -0.81
CA SER A 26 -6.30 -4.36 -0.52
C SER A 26 -6.39 -5.30 -1.72
N CYS A 27 -7.48 -5.27 -2.48
CA CYS A 27 -7.62 -6.04 -3.72
C CYS A 27 -6.58 -5.61 -4.77
N ILE A 28 -6.38 -4.31 -4.97
CA ILE A 28 -5.37 -3.79 -5.90
C ILE A 28 -3.96 -4.24 -5.49
N MET A 29 -3.65 -4.15 -4.20
CA MET A 29 -2.35 -4.57 -3.68
C MET A 29 -2.11 -6.07 -3.85
N LEU A 30 -3.09 -6.91 -3.51
CA LEU A 30 -3.01 -8.37 -3.67
C LEU A 30 -2.89 -8.78 -5.13
N TYR A 31 -3.60 -8.13 -6.03
CA TYR A 31 -3.49 -8.36 -7.46
C TYR A 31 -2.08 -8.01 -7.96
N GLY A 32 -1.51 -6.88 -7.51
CA GLY A 32 -0.14 -6.50 -7.82
C GLY A 32 0.88 -7.53 -7.33
N ILE A 33 0.74 -8.03 -6.10
CA ILE A 33 1.61 -9.09 -5.54
C ILE A 33 1.49 -10.39 -6.36
N SER A 34 0.29 -10.77 -6.76
CA SER A 34 0.05 -11.95 -7.59
C SER A 34 0.77 -11.84 -8.95
N LEU A 35 0.72 -10.68 -9.60
CA LEU A 35 1.44 -10.44 -10.85
C LEU A 35 2.95 -10.53 -10.65
N VAL A 36 3.50 -9.87 -9.63
CA VAL A 36 4.94 -9.93 -9.33
C VAL A 36 5.38 -11.37 -9.10
N TYR A 37 4.63 -12.14 -8.33
CA TYR A 37 4.92 -13.55 -8.09
C TYR A 37 4.85 -14.39 -9.37
N GLY A 38 3.86 -14.15 -10.22
CA GLY A 38 3.70 -14.87 -11.50
C GLY A 38 4.91 -14.70 -12.44
N TYR A 39 5.55 -13.53 -12.43
CA TYR A 39 6.73 -13.26 -13.26
C TYR A 39 8.06 -13.59 -12.57
N ALA A 40 8.16 -13.40 -11.26
CA ALA A 40 9.40 -13.63 -10.52
C ALA A 40 9.58 -15.08 -10.03
N SER A 41 8.50 -15.85 -9.93
CA SER A 41 8.43 -17.22 -9.37
C SER A 41 8.93 -17.34 -7.91
N GLU A 42 9.38 -16.25 -7.30
CA GLU A 42 9.87 -16.19 -5.93
C GLU A 42 9.50 -14.86 -5.26
N PHE A 43 9.40 -14.86 -3.92
CA PHE A 43 9.17 -13.65 -3.12
C PHE A 43 10.45 -12.93 -2.69
N SER A 44 11.62 -13.42 -3.14
CA SER A 44 12.89 -12.77 -2.82
C SER A 44 13.00 -11.42 -3.54
N LEU A 45 13.19 -10.34 -2.78
CA LEU A 45 13.39 -9.00 -3.34
C LEU A 45 14.55 -8.94 -4.33
N GLY A 46 15.60 -9.77 -4.14
CA GLY A 46 16.73 -9.85 -5.04
C GLY A 46 16.40 -10.49 -6.40
N VAL A 47 15.43 -11.42 -6.45
CA VAL A 47 14.96 -12.02 -7.71
C VAL A 47 13.99 -11.10 -8.42
N VAL A 48 13.04 -10.52 -7.71
CA VAL A 48 12.11 -9.49 -8.22
C VAL A 48 12.88 -8.37 -8.89
N SER A 49 14.00 -8.01 -8.33
CA SER A 49 14.87 -6.97 -8.83
C SER A 49 15.52 -7.32 -10.18
N LYS A 50 16.03 -8.53 -10.32
CA LYS A 50 16.62 -8.99 -11.58
C LYS A 50 15.57 -9.07 -12.69
N VAL A 51 14.35 -9.48 -12.35
CA VAL A 51 13.22 -9.53 -13.29
C VAL A 51 12.82 -8.13 -13.75
N LEU A 52 12.83 -7.14 -12.85
CA LEU A 52 12.54 -5.74 -13.19
C LEU A 52 13.59 -5.09 -14.09
N GLY A 53 14.85 -5.57 -14.06
CA GLY A 53 15.94 -5.11 -14.92
C GLY A 53 15.98 -5.78 -16.30
N GLY A 54 15.16 -6.80 -16.56
CA GLY A 54 15.09 -7.50 -17.86
C GLY A 54 14.09 -6.88 -18.83
N GLU A 55 14.32 -7.02 -20.14
CA GLU A 55 13.45 -6.46 -21.18
C GLU A 55 12.03 -7.10 -21.22
N GLU A 56 11.85 -8.28 -20.64
CA GLU A 56 10.56 -9.00 -20.64
C GLU A 56 9.67 -8.70 -19.42
N SER A 57 9.95 -7.64 -18.65
CA SER A 57 9.38 -7.42 -17.33
C SER A 57 8.22 -6.43 -17.25
N LEU A 58 7.56 -6.09 -18.36
CA LEU A 58 6.40 -5.18 -18.37
C LEU A 58 5.33 -5.60 -17.35
N GLY A 59 5.03 -6.90 -17.23
CA GLY A 59 4.05 -7.40 -16.28
C GLY A 59 4.50 -7.30 -14.83
N ALA A 60 5.78 -7.57 -14.54
CA ALA A 60 6.34 -7.42 -13.19
C ALA A 60 6.38 -5.94 -12.76
N THR A 61 6.78 -5.05 -13.67
CA THR A 61 6.79 -3.60 -13.43
C THR A 61 5.38 -3.07 -13.15
N PHE A 62 4.40 -3.52 -13.92
CA PHE A 62 3.00 -3.19 -13.69
C PHE A 62 2.50 -3.73 -12.34
N GLY A 63 2.86 -4.95 -11.97
CA GLY A 63 2.57 -5.53 -10.66
C GLY A 63 3.15 -4.71 -9.51
N CYS A 64 4.42 -4.29 -9.61
CA CYS A 64 5.05 -3.42 -8.62
C CYS A 64 4.36 -2.05 -8.52
N ALA A 65 3.95 -1.46 -9.64
CA ALA A 65 3.21 -0.20 -9.64
C ALA A 65 1.87 -0.35 -8.90
N LEU A 66 1.14 -1.45 -9.08
CA LEU A 66 -0.10 -1.71 -8.36
C LEU A 66 0.11 -1.91 -6.85
N VAL A 67 1.18 -2.58 -6.45
CA VAL A 67 1.55 -2.69 -5.03
C VAL A 67 1.84 -1.32 -4.42
N LEU A 68 2.61 -0.49 -5.11
CA LEU A 68 2.89 0.89 -4.66
C LEU A 68 1.62 1.73 -4.54
N VAL A 69 0.72 1.67 -5.52
CA VAL A 69 -0.57 2.37 -5.47
C VAL A 69 -1.39 1.91 -4.26
N GLY A 70 -1.46 0.60 -3.98
CA GLY A 70 -2.15 0.07 -2.81
C GLY A 70 -1.56 0.55 -1.48
N LEU A 71 -0.23 0.64 -1.38
CA LEU A 71 0.47 1.18 -0.21
C LEU A 71 0.23 2.69 -0.04
N LEU A 72 0.33 3.47 -1.11
CA LEU A 72 0.07 4.91 -1.10
C LEU A 72 -1.37 5.21 -0.68
N PHE A 73 -2.32 4.39 -1.13
CA PHE A 73 -3.72 4.50 -0.71
C PHE A 73 -3.88 4.29 0.80
N LYS A 74 -3.22 3.27 1.37
CA LYS A 74 -3.24 2.98 2.81
C LYS A 74 -2.54 4.04 3.64
N LEU A 75 -1.46 4.62 3.13
CA LEU A 75 -0.80 5.77 3.75
C LEU A 75 -1.67 7.03 3.71
N GLY A 76 -2.55 7.12 2.71
CA GLY A 76 -3.33 8.32 2.44
C GLY A 76 -2.50 9.43 1.81
N ALA A 77 -1.53 9.05 0.97
CA ALA A 77 -0.75 10.01 0.20
C ALA A 77 -1.58 10.59 -0.95
N VAL A 78 -1.25 11.82 -1.35
CA VAL A 78 -1.89 12.48 -2.50
C VAL A 78 -1.59 11.67 -3.79
N PRO A 79 -2.59 11.38 -4.64
CA PRO A 79 -3.97 11.85 -4.68
C PRO A 79 -4.99 10.99 -3.90
N PHE A 80 -4.58 9.97 -3.17
CA PHE A 80 -5.45 8.97 -2.54
C PHE A 80 -5.87 9.33 -1.09
N HIS A 81 -5.88 10.60 -0.74
CA HIS A 81 -6.16 11.04 0.65
C HIS A 81 -7.61 11.45 0.93
N MET A 82 -8.49 11.44 -0.07
CA MET A 82 -9.87 11.97 0.01
C MET A 82 -10.74 11.28 1.06
N TRP A 83 -10.44 10.03 1.40
CA TRP A 83 -11.21 9.26 2.39
C TRP A 83 -10.86 9.57 3.84
N ILE A 84 -9.70 10.18 4.09
CA ILE A 84 -9.18 10.41 5.45
C ILE A 84 -10.02 11.40 6.23
N PRO A 85 -10.33 12.62 5.72
CA PRO A 85 -11.12 13.59 6.44
C PRO A 85 -12.49 13.08 6.83
N ASP A 86 -13.20 12.47 5.88
CA ASP A 86 -14.56 11.94 6.07
C ASP A 86 -14.60 10.84 7.14
N THR A 87 -13.61 9.95 7.11
CA THR A 87 -13.52 8.83 8.07
C THR A 87 -13.16 9.33 9.46
N TYR A 88 -12.28 10.32 9.57
CA TYR A 88 -11.81 10.81 10.86
C TYR A 88 -12.83 11.73 11.55
N GLU A 89 -13.63 12.45 10.78
CA GLU A 89 -14.72 13.26 11.34
C GLU A 89 -15.84 12.41 11.93
N GLY A 90 -16.17 11.28 11.32
CA GLY A 90 -17.24 10.39 11.78
C GLY A 90 -16.81 9.39 12.85
N ALA A 91 -15.52 9.17 13.07
CA ALA A 91 -15.00 8.17 14.00
C ALA A 91 -14.79 8.73 15.42
N PRO A 92 -14.92 7.89 16.47
CA PRO A 92 -14.57 8.30 17.84
C PRO A 92 -13.06 8.62 17.92
N THR A 93 -12.71 9.65 18.69
CA THR A 93 -11.33 10.17 18.79
C THR A 93 -10.31 9.09 19.14
N VAL A 94 -10.64 8.14 20.00
CA VAL A 94 -9.77 7.03 20.39
C VAL A 94 -9.45 6.12 19.22
N ALA A 95 -10.44 5.81 18.39
CA ALA A 95 -10.25 5.01 17.18
C ALA A 95 -9.37 5.73 16.14
N VAL A 96 -9.58 7.03 15.97
CA VAL A 96 -8.77 7.87 15.07
C VAL A 96 -7.30 7.87 15.48
N VAL A 97 -7.01 8.07 16.75
CA VAL A 97 -5.64 8.05 17.29
C VAL A 97 -4.98 6.69 17.04
N PHE A 98 -5.68 5.60 17.31
CA PHE A 98 -5.18 4.26 17.07
C PHE A 98 -4.85 4.02 15.59
N PHE A 99 -5.78 4.35 14.68
CA PHE A 99 -5.56 4.18 13.23
C PHE A 99 -4.45 5.09 12.71
N THR A 100 -4.30 6.29 13.25
CA THR A 100 -3.26 7.22 12.80
C THR A 100 -1.88 6.76 13.22
N ILE A 101 -1.70 6.32 14.45
CA ILE A 101 -0.37 5.95 14.97
C ILE A 101 0.04 4.57 14.48
N VAL A 102 -0.76 3.54 14.77
CA VAL A 102 -0.36 2.15 14.55
C VAL A 102 -0.29 1.80 13.06
N THR A 103 -1.36 2.09 12.31
CA THR A 103 -1.42 1.67 10.91
C THR A 103 -0.48 2.47 10.03
N LYS A 104 -0.33 3.77 10.26
CA LYS A 104 0.58 4.60 9.45
C LYS A 104 2.04 4.28 9.75
N THR A 105 2.41 4.07 11.01
CA THR A 105 3.77 3.67 11.36
C THR A 105 4.14 2.33 10.73
N ALA A 106 3.26 1.34 10.79
CA ALA A 106 3.47 0.04 10.15
C ALA A 106 3.65 0.17 8.64
N MET A 107 2.80 0.97 7.97
CA MET A 107 2.89 1.17 6.53
C MET A 107 4.15 1.92 6.09
N VAL A 108 4.60 2.89 6.87
CA VAL A 108 5.86 3.61 6.62
C VAL A 108 7.05 2.65 6.71
N LEU A 109 7.08 1.75 7.69
CA LEU A 109 8.13 0.74 7.81
C LEU A 109 8.15 -0.22 6.62
N VAL A 110 7.00 -0.69 6.17
CA VAL A 110 6.88 -1.55 4.98
C VAL A 110 7.35 -0.80 3.73
N PHE A 111 6.93 0.44 3.56
CA PHE A 111 7.34 1.28 2.44
C PHE A 111 8.84 1.56 2.43
N ALA A 112 9.43 1.86 3.59
CA ALA A 112 10.88 2.05 3.74
C ALA A 112 11.65 0.76 3.40
N GLY A 113 11.18 -0.41 3.82
CA GLY A 113 11.77 -1.70 3.48
C GLY A 113 11.74 -1.98 1.97
N LEU A 114 10.62 -1.69 1.31
CA LEU A 114 10.51 -1.81 -0.15
C LEU A 114 11.44 -0.83 -0.88
N MET A 115 11.53 0.41 -0.41
CA MET A 115 12.42 1.42 -0.99
C MET A 115 13.89 1.03 -0.82
N GLN A 116 14.30 0.49 0.33
CA GLN A 116 15.66 0.00 0.53
C GLN A 116 16.00 -1.15 -0.43
N GLY A 117 15.07 -2.09 -0.63
CA GLY A 117 15.21 -3.14 -1.62
C GLY A 117 15.40 -2.58 -3.04
N LEU A 118 14.59 -1.60 -3.41
CA LEU A 118 14.65 -0.96 -4.73
C LEU A 118 15.95 -0.14 -4.93
N LEU A 119 16.39 0.60 -3.90
CA LEU A 119 17.64 1.37 -3.94
C LEU A 119 18.88 0.46 -3.98
N PHE A 120 18.88 -0.63 -3.22
CA PHE A 120 19.95 -1.65 -3.30
C PHE A 120 20.08 -2.20 -4.72
N LEU A 121 18.98 -2.35 -5.39
CA LEU A 121 18.86 -2.81 -6.76
C LEU A 121 19.41 -1.83 -7.78
N LEU A 122 19.01 -0.56 -7.66
CA LEU A 122 19.58 0.51 -8.49
C LEU A 122 21.10 0.59 -8.32
N ARG A 123 21.59 0.37 -7.10
CA ARG A 123 23.04 0.35 -6.82
C ARG A 123 23.75 -0.83 -7.48
N VAL A 124 23.12 -2.02 -7.45
CA VAL A 124 23.68 -3.22 -8.11
C VAL A 124 23.65 -3.06 -9.63
N LEU A 125 22.58 -2.53 -10.19
CA LEU A 125 22.48 -2.27 -11.64
C LEU A 125 23.47 -1.18 -12.11
N TYR A 126 23.63 -0.11 -11.32
CA TYR A 126 24.61 0.95 -11.64
C TYR A 126 26.06 0.46 -11.45
N GLY A 127 26.33 -0.37 -10.44
CA GLY A 127 27.64 -0.97 -10.23
C GLY A 127 28.02 -2.06 -11.23
N ALA A 128 27.04 -2.68 -11.91
CA ALA A 128 27.26 -3.64 -12.98
C ALA A 128 27.46 -2.97 -14.37
N CYS A 129 27.13 -1.69 -14.48
CA CYS A 129 27.29 -0.92 -15.73
C CYS A 129 28.60 -0.12 -15.80
N CYS A 130 29.39 -0.12 -14.71
CA CYS A 130 30.77 0.35 -14.66
C CYS A 130 31.72 -0.83 -14.50
#